data_1d1f142894e12fa1a096ccc71325c596
#
_entry.id   1d1f142894e12fa1a096ccc71325c596
#
_cell.length_a   1.000
_cell.length_b   1.000
_cell.length_c   1.000
_cell.angle_alpha   90.00
_cell.angle_beta   90.00
_cell.angle_gamma   90.00
#
_symmetry.space_group_name_H-M   'P 1'
#
loop_
_entity.id
_entity.type
_entity.pdbx_description
1 polymer ?
#
loop_
_entity_poly.entity_id
_entity_poly.type
_entity_poly.pdbx_seq_one_letter_code
_entity_poly.pdbx_strand_id
1 'polypeptide(L)'
;MADENNKKILIVDDDDFLLGVYAKNFRDEGFEVLTAHDGEEAWEIIGGGNIPDVVFTGIVMPRMTGFELIAKMQADSNLAKIPVAINSHRGRSEDEQLAKQMGVDDFIIQGLVTPVETVRRVKLLLGIQNVYKITIVPNKNDARALINFLNKQQGAICDPTGSKEIFLEIEPETEKGEFKIKISCDGK
;
A
#
# COMPACT_ATOMS: atom_id res chain seq x y z
N MET A 1 8.82 6.25 18.91
CA MET A 1 8.04 5.38 18.01
C MET A 1 7.04 6.30 17.35
N ALA A 2 7.18 6.58 16.06
CA ALA A 2 6.17 7.34 15.32
C ALA A 2 4.89 6.50 15.32
N ASP A 3 3.78 7.16 15.59
CA ASP A 3 2.45 6.54 15.62
C ASP A 3 2.15 6.01 14.20
N GLU A 4 2.34 4.70 13.95
CA GLU A 4 2.10 4.06 12.65
C GLU A 4 0.61 4.07 12.27
N ASN A 5 -0.25 4.50 13.18
CA ASN A 5 -1.69 4.27 13.12
C ASN A 5 -2.53 5.51 12.75
N ASN A 6 -1.94 6.59 12.23
CA ASN A 6 -2.72 7.78 11.87
C ASN A 6 -2.18 8.49 10.61
N LYS A 7 -1.87 7.69 9.57
CA LYS A 7 -1.49 8.24 8.28
C LYS A 7 -2.71 8.80 7.55
N LYS A 8 -2.55 9.95 6.93
CA LYS A 8 -3.60 10.66 6.21
C LYS A 8 -3.50 10.39 4.71
N ILE A 9 -4.58 9.92 4.10
CA ILE A 9 -4.68 9.74 2.66
C ILE A 9 -5.72 10.68 2.07
N LEU A 10 -5.40 11.28 0.92
CA LEU A 10 -6.35 11.99 0.09
C LEU A 10 -6.71 11.12 -1.12
N ILE A 11 -7.97 10.73 -1.22
CA ILE A 11 -8.52 9.96 -2.33
C ILE A 11 -9.28 10.90 -3.24
N VAL A 12 -8.94 10.91 -4.54
CA VAL A 12 -9.54 11.81 -5.54
C VAL A 12 -10.09 10.98 -6.69
N ASP A 13 -11.42 10.97 -6.83
CA ASP A 13 -12.10 10.22 -7.91
C ASP A 13 -13.47 10.86 -8.14
N ASP A 14 -13.94 10.98 -9.37
CA ASP A 14 -15.24 11.54 -9.70
C ASP A 14 -16.40 10.55 -9.54
N ASP A 15 -16.12 9.28 -9.28
CA ASP A 15 -17.09 8.24 -9.00
C ASP A 15 -17.30 8.07 -7.49
N ASP A 16 -18.47 8.48 -6.98
CA ASP A 16 -18.88 8.36 -5.57
C ASP A 16 -18.79 6.91 -5.04
N PHE A 17 -19.11 5.93 -5.89
CA PHE A 17 -19.05 4.53 -5.49
C PHE A 17 -17.59 4.11 -5.23
N LEU A 18 -16.68 4.48 -6.10
CA LEU A 18 -15.26 4.19 -5.94
C LEU A 18 -14.66 4.92 -4.75
N LEU A 19 -14.97 6.20 -4.56
CA LEU A 19 -14.60 6.95 -3.37
C LEU A 19 -15.05 6.21 -2.10
N GLY A 20 -16.30 5.75 -2.06
CA GLY A 20 -16.86 5.01 -0.94
C GLY A 20 -16.13 3.69 -0.67
N VAL A 21 -15.85 2.93 -1.73
CA VAL A 21 -15.14 1.64 -1.63
C VAL A 21 -13.73 1.83 -1.09
N TYR A 22 -12.95 2.72 -1.71
CA TYR A 22 -11.57 2.95 -1.27
C TYR A 22 -11.50 3.60 0.10
N ALA A 23 -12.34 4.61 0.36
CA ALA A 23 -12.39 5.27 1.67
C ALA A 23 -12.67 4.27 2.79
N LYS A 24 -13.61 3.33 2.58
CA LYS A 24 -13.87 2.27 3.55
C LYS A 24 -12.64 1.40 3.79
N ASN A 25 -12.02 0.88 2.71
CA ASN A 25 -10.88 -0.03 2.84
C ASN A 25 -9.68 0.65 3.54
N PHE A 26 -9.40 1.93 3.23
CA PHE A 26 -8.32 2.66 3.90
C PHE A 26 -8.63 2.95 5.37
N ARG A 27 -9.89 3.29 5.72
CA ARG A 27 -10.29 3.48 7.13
C ARG A 27 -10.19 2.19 7.93
N ASP A 28 -10.60 1.06 7.35
CA ASP A 28 -10.50 -0.27 7.99
C ASP A 28 -9.02 -0.63 8.30
N GLU A 29 -8.07 -0.05 7.55
CA GLU A 29 -6.62 -0.21 7.74
C GLU A 29 -5.96 0.94 8.56
N GLY A 30 -6.78 1.78 9.21
CA GLY A 30 -6.32 2.79 10.17
C GLY A 30 -5.90 4.14 9.59
N PHE A 31 -6.23 4.43 8.32
CA PHE A 31 -5.96 5.74 7.74
C PHE A 31 -6.99 6.79 8.16
N GLU A 32 -6.54 8.03 8.36
CA GLU A 32 -7.41 9.20 8.26
C GLU A 32 -7.65 9.49 6.77
N VAL A 33 -8.91 9.43 6.33
CA VAL A 33 -9.27 9.50 4.91
C VAL A 33 -9.95 10.83 4.59
N LEU A 34 -9.34 11.59 3.70
CA LEU A 34 -9.92 12.74 3.01
C LEU A 34 -10.37 12.30 1.61
N THR A 35 -11.46 12.84 1.12
CA THR A 35 -12.00 12.55 -0.21
C THR A 35 -12.25 13.83 -0.99
N ALA A 36 -12.03 13.80 -2.29
CA ALA A 36 -12.33 14.87 -3.23
C ALA A 36 -12.88 14.26 -4.55
N HIS A 37 -13.76 14.99 -5.23
CA HIS A 37 -14.38 14.52 -6.49
C HIS A 37 -13.58 14.92 -7.73
N ASP A 38 -12.59 15.78 -7.60
CA ASP A 38 -11.68 16.17 -8.65
C ASP A 38 -10.43 16.86 -8.11
N GLY A 39 -9.50 17.20 -9.00
CA GLY A 39 -8.24 17.81 -8.61
C GLY A 39 -8.38 19.22 -8.01
N GLU A 40 -9.45 19.96 -8.33
CA GLU A 40 -9.67 21.30 -7.79
C GLU A 40 -10.09 21.24 -6.31
N GLU A 41 -11.07 20.37 -5.98
CA GLU A 41 -11.47 20.09 -4.61
C GLU A 41 -10.29 19.55 -3.78
N ALA A 42 -9.51 18.62 -4.37
CA ALA A 42 -8.29 18.11 -3.74
C ALA A 42 -7.30 19.24 -3.43
N TRP A 43 -7.10 20.16 -4.37
CA TRP A 43 -6.20 21.29 -4.19
C TRP A 43 -6.69 22.26 -3.10
N GLU A 44 -8.01 22.50 -3.00
CA GLU A 44 -8.61 23.31 -1.93
C GLU A 44 -8.42 22.65 -0.56
N ILE A 45 -8.60 21.34 -0.46
CA ILE A 45 -8.37 20.57 0.78
C ILE A 45 -6.92 20.72 1.25
N ILE A 46 -5.96 20.57 0.36
CA ILE A 46 -4.53 20.73 0.65
C ILE A 46 -4.23 22.17 1.05
N GLY A 47 -4.75 23.17 0.29
CA GLY A 47 -4.59 24.60 0.57
C GLY A 47 -5.21 25.05 1.88
N GLY A 48 -6.26 24.36 2.35
CA GLY A 48 -6.89 24.54 3.65
C GLY A 48 -6.08 24.00 4.84
N GLY A 49 -4.86 23.47 4.60
CA GLY A 49 -3.96 22.93 5.62
C GLY A 49 -4.14 21.43 5.92
N ASN A 50 -5.01 20.75 5.18
CA ASN A 50 -5.15 19.28 5.30
C ASN A 50 -4.16 18.56 4.40
N ILE A 51 -2.88 18.63 4.73
CA ILE A 51 -1.81 18.02 3.96
C ILE A 51 -1.82 16.49 4.19
N PRO A 52 -1.99 15.67 3.13
CA PRO A 52 -1.98 14.21 3.26
C PRO A 52 -0.55 13.66 3.32
N ASP A 53 -0.39 12.44 3.85
CA ASP A 53 0.85 11.67 3.76
C ASP A 53 0.99 10.98 2.39
N VAL A 54 -0.12 10.74 1.70
CA VAL A 54 -0.18 10.13 0.36
C VAL A 54 -1.41 10.59 -0.39
N VAL A 55 -1.30 10.73 -1.71
CA VAL A 55 -2.43 11.01 -2.61
C VAL A 55 -2.70 9.78 -3.47
N PHE A 56 -3.98 9.40 -3.56
CA PHE A 56 -4.48 8.34 -4.43
C PHE A 56 -5.53 8.96 -5.36
N THR A 57 -5.22 9.09 -6.66
CA THR A 57 -6.03 9.90 -7.59
C THR A 57 -6.39 9.19 -8.87
N GLY A 58 -7.61 9.40 -9.36
CA GLY A 58 -7.99 9.13 -10.74
C GLY A 58 -7.23 10.03 -11.72
N ILE A 59 -7.31 9.74 -13.00
CA ILE A 59 -6.70 10.56 -14.07
C ILE A 59 -7.71 11.54 -14.63
N VAL A 60 -8.82 11.02 -15.17
CA VAL A 60 -9.82 11.79 -15.89
C VAL A 60 -10.94 12.16 -14.94
N MET A 61 -11.00 13.42 -14.59
CA MET A 61 -12.00 13.98 -13.67
C MET A 61 -12.42 15.36 -14.19
N PRO A 62 -13.61 15.87 -13.81
CA PRO A 62 -14.04 17.22 -14.17
C PRO A 62 -13.10 18.29 -13.57
N ARG A 63 -13.21 19.52 -14.03
CA ARG A 63 -12.49 20.72 -13.58
C ARG A 63 -10.97 20.60 -13.66
N MET A 64 -10.36 19.73 -12.84
CA MET A 64 -8.92 19.48 -12.80
C MET A 64 -8.65 17.97 -12.80
N THR A 65 -7.86 17.53 -13.76
CA THR A 65 -7.41 16.13 -13.90
C THR A 65 -6.39 15.75 -12.82
N GLY A 66 -6.19 14.44 -12.61
CA GLY A 66 -5.15 13.95 -11.70
C GLY A 66 -3.75 14.38 -12.09
N PHE A 67 -3.44 14.42 -13.39
CA PHE A 67 -2.12 14.90 -13.86
C PHE A 67 -1.90 16.39 -13.59
N GLU A 68 -2.93 17.21 -13.73
CA GLU A 68 -2.84 18.64 -13.40
C GLU A 68 -2.67 18.87 -11.89
N LEU A 69 -3.36 18.09 -11.06
CA LEU A 69 -3.17 18.11 -9.62
C LEU A 69 -1.73 17.74 -9.25
N ILE A 70 -1.20 16.65 -9.83
CA ILE A 70 0.18 16.20 -9.58
C ILE A 70 1.17 17.29 -10.01
N ALA A 71 0.98 17.92 -11.18
CA ALA A 71 1.85 19.00 -11.63
C ALA A 71 1.86 20.20 -10.67
N LYS A 72 0.69 20.56 -10.12
CA LYS A 72 0.60 21.61 -9.09
C LYS A 72 1.31 21.23 -7.81
N MET A 73 1.15 19.98 -7.34
CA MET A 73 1.86 19.49 -6.16
C MET A 73 3.36 19.53 -6.35
N GLN A 74 3.86 19.12 -7.51
CA GLN A 74 5.28 19.11 -7.83
C GLN A 74 5.90 20.52 -7.92
N ALA A 75 5.11 21.53 -8.21
CA ALA A 75 5.56 22.93 -8.21
C ALA A 75 5.80 23.48 -6.80
N ASP A 76 5.27 22.83 -5.74
CA ASP A 76 5.51 23.18 -4.35
C ASP A 76 6.52 22.22 -3.70
N SER A 77 7.62 22.74 -3.18
CA SER A 77 8.72 21.94 -2.62
C SER A 77 8.35 21.06 -1.41
N ASN A 78 7.27 21.40 -0.71
CA ASN A 78 6.76 20.62 0.42
C ASN A 78 5.85 19.49 -0.07
N LEU A 79 4.98 19.80 -1.04
CA LEU A 79 4.02 18.85 -1.59
C LEU A 79 4.66 17.87 -2.57
N ALA A 80 5.73 18.26 -3.26
CA ALA A 80 6.47 17.41 -4.19
C ALA A 80 7.08 16.15 -3.56
N LYS A 81 7.11 16.08 -2.23
CA LYS A 81 7.63 14.92 -1.47
C LYS A 81 6.55 13.92 -1.09
N ILE A 82 5.29 14.30 -1.27
CA ILE A 82 4.15 13.44 -0.94
C ILE A 82 4.03 12.38 -2.02
N PRO A 83 4.10 11.09 -1.69
CA PRO A 83 3.95 10.04 -2.66
C PRO A 83 2.55 10.06 -3.29
N VAL A 84 2.52 9.73 -4.58
CA VAL A 84 1.28 9.70 -5.36
C VAL A 84 1.11 8.33 -6.02
N ALA A 85 -0.08 7.74 -5.85
CA ALA A 85 -0.53 6.59 -6.61
C ALA A 85 -1.69 6.98 -7.53
N ILE A 86 -1.62 6.57 -8.78
CA ILE A 86 -2.71 6.78 -9.76
C ILE A 86 -3.60 5.53 -9.81
N ASN A 87 -4.92 5.76 -9.88
CA ASN A 87 -5.94 4.75 -10.13
C ASN A 87 -6.54 4.98 -11.52
N SER A 88 -6.09 4.22 -12.52
CA SER A 88 -6.51 4.40 -13.90
C SER A 88 -7.60 3.41 -14.31
N HIS A 89 -8.71 3.90 -14.85
CA HIS A 89 -9.77 3.06 -15.43
C HIS A 89 -9.34 2.29 -16.69
N ARG A 90 -8.36 2.77 -17.44
CA ARG A 90 -8.10 2.30 -18.80
C ARG A 90 -6.71 1.71 -19.03
N GLY A 91 -5.77 1.84 -18.12
CA GLY A 91 -4.41 1.31 -18.27
C GLY A 91 -3.76 1.61 -19.61
N ARG A 92 -3.93 2.84 -20.13
CA ARG A 92 -3.33 3.23 -21.41
C ARG A 92 -1.83 3.36 -21.22
N SER A 93 -1.07 2.86 -22.19
CA SER A 93 0.39 2.93 -22.16
C SER A 93 0.90 4.37 -22.13
N GLU A 94 0.18 5.31 -22.77
CA GLU A 94 0.52 6.73 -22.77
C GLU A 94 0.37 7.35 -21.38
N ASP A 95 -0.71 7.00 -20.65
CA ASP A 95 -0.96 7.49 -19.30
C ASP A 95 0.09 6.95 -18.32
N GLU A 96 0.45 5.67 -18.46
CA GLU A 96 1.51 5.05 -17.63
C GLU A 96 2.88 5.67 -17.90
N GLN A 97 3.22 5.94 -19.17
CA GLN A 97 4.46 6.62 -19.53
C GLN A 97 4.50 8.05 -19.00
N LEU A 98 3.40 8.79 -19.08
CA LEU A 98 3.29 10.15 -18.55
C LEU A 98 3.43 10.14 -17.03
N ALA A 99 2.74 9.23 -16.32
CA ALA A 99 2.85 9.05 -14.88
C ALA A 99 4.31 8.82 -14.46
N LYS A 100 5.00 7.94 -15.17
CA LYS A 100 6.42 7.66 -14.92
C LYS A 100 7.33 8.87 -15.16
N GLN A 101 7.08 9.65 -16.23
CA GLN A 101 7.83 10.89 -16.50
C GLN A 101 7.59 11.95 -15.42
N MET A 102 6.40 12.00 -14.85
CA MET A 102 6.04 12.87 -13.75
C MET A 102 6.50 12.35 -12.38
N GLY A 103 7.19 11.21 -12.32
CA GLY A 103 7.68 10.67 -11.05
C GLY A 103 6.57 10.19 -10.11
N VAL A 104 5.45 9.72 -10.66
CA VAL A 104 4.39 9.06 -9.89
C VAL A 104 4.93 7.75 -9.32
N ASP A 105 4.67 7.50 -8.03
CA ASP A 105 5.27 6.40 -7.30
C ASP A 105 4.62 5.06 -7.61
N ASP A 106 3.32 5.05 -7.93
CA ASP A 106 2.61 3.83 -8.32
C ASP A 106 1.49 4.10 -9.33
N PHE A 107 1.30 3.16 -10.28
CA PHE A 107 0.24 3.22 -11.29
C PHE A 107 -0.60 1.94 -11.21
N ILE A 108 -1.85 2.08 -10.78
CA ILE A 108 -2.78 0.99 -10.54
C ILE A 108 -3.85 1.00 -11.62
N ILE A 109 -4.03 -0.16 -12.28
CA ILE A 109 -5.11 -0.32 -13.26
C ILE A 109 -6.33 -0.87 -12.53
N GLN A 110 -7.40 -0.09 -12.52
CA GLN A 110 -8.66 -0.45 -11.89
C GLN A 110 -9.22 -1.76 -12.50
N GLY A 111 -9.73 -2.63 -11.62
CA GLY A 111 -10.26 -3.92 -12.02
C GLY A 111 -9.22 -5.02 -12.20
N LEU A 112 -7.92 -4.69 -12.35
CA LEU A 112 -6.85 -5.67 -12.31
C LEU A 112 -6.29 -5.87 -10.90
N VAL A 113 -6.51 -4.91 -10.02
CA VAL A 113 -6.05 -4.91 -8.64
C VAL A 113 -7.25 -4.78 -7.72
N THR A 114 -7.34 -5.62 -6.68
CA THR A 114 -8.42 -5.53 -5.70
C THR A 114 -8.24 -4.30 -4.78
N PRO A 115 -9.32 -3.74 -4.19
CA PRO A 115 -9.18 -2.64 -3.24
C PRO A 115 -8.24 -2.95 -2.06
N VAL A 116 -8.24 -4.18 -1.57
CA VAL A 116 -7.34 -4.64 -0.50
C VAL A 116 -5.87 -4.59 -0.95
N GLU A 117 -5.59 -5.05 -2.16
CA GLU A 117 -4.24 -5.00 -2.72
C GLU A 117 -3.81 -3.56 -3.03
N THR A 118 -4.74 -2.69 -3.46
CA THR A 118 -4.50 -1.25 -3.62
C THR A 118 -4.03 -0.62 -2.30
N VAL A 119 -4.73 -0.89 -1.19
CA VAL A 119 -4.33 -0.39 0.13
C VAL A 119 -2.93 -0.89 0.50
N ARG A 120 -2.64 -2.18 0.25
CA ARG A 120 -1.31 -2.74 0.51
C ARG A 120 -0.22 -2.02 -0.27
N ARG A 121 -0.44 -1.74 -1.57
CA ARG A 121 0.52 -1.01 -2.42
C ARG A 121 0.76 0.41 -1.91
N VAL A 122 -0.29 1.14 -1.54
CA VAL A 122 -0.18 2.48 -0.96
C VAL A 122 0.56 2.46 0.39
N LYS A 123 0.32 1.47 1.24
CA LYS A 123 1.08 1.29 2.49
C LYS A 123 2.58 1.15 2.24
N LEU A 124 2.97 0.42 1.19
CA LEU A 124 4.38 0.28 0.81
C LEU A 124 5.01 1.61 0.40
N LEU A 125 4.29 2.50 -0.30
CA LEU A 125 4.78 3.85 -0.64
C LEU A 125 5.11 4.68 0.60
N LEU A 126 4.38 4.46 1.69
CA LEU A 126 4.60 5.12 2.98
C LEU A 126 5.68 4.44 3.85
N GLY A 127 6.31 3.38 3.33
CA GLY A 127 7.25 2.58 4.11
C GLY A 127 6.60 1.76 5.23
N ILE A 128 5.27 1.64 5.22
CA ILE A 128 4.54 0.80 6.17
C ILE A 128 4.71 -0.65 5.73
N GLN A 129 5.53 -1.38 6.47
CA GLN A 129 5.79 -2.79 6.18
C GLN A 129 4.61 -3.64 6.65
N ASN A 130 4.03 -4.40 5.74
CA ASN A 130 3.10 -5.44 6.12
C ASN A 130 3.88 -6.65 6.62
N VAL A 131 3.94 -6.83 7.93
CA VAL A 131 4.44 -8.05 8.52
C VAL A 131 3.34 -9.10 8.39
N TYR A 132 3.53 -10.07 7.51
CA TYR A 132 2.60 -11.19 7.41
C TYR A 132 2.92 -12.21 8.50
N LYS A 133 1.97 -12.41 9.43
CA LYS A 133 2.07 -13.46 10.44
C LYS A 133 1.31 -14.69 9.97
N ILE A 134 2.03 -15.75 9.64
CA ILE A 134 1.43 -17.02 9.23
C ILE A 134 1.65 -18.00 10.38
N THR A 135 0.55 -18.51 10.96
CA THR A 135 0.61 -19.58 11.94
C THR A 135 0.60 -20.93 11.24
N ILE A 136 1.64 -21.72 11.45
CA ILE A 136 1.74 -23.08 10.91
C ILE A 136 1.51 -24.07 12.04
N VAL A 137 0.53 -24.97 11.84
CA VAL A 137 0.25 -26.06 12.76
C VAL A 137 1.00 -27.30 12.31
N PRO A 138 2.02 -27.79 13.05
CA PRO A 138 2.94 -28.84 12.59
C PRO A 138 2.29 -30.20 12.27
N ASN A 139 1.09 -30.44 12.77
CA ASN A 139 0.38 -31.73 12.60
C ASN A 139 -0.34 -31.91 11.25
N LYS A 140 -0.31 -30.92 10.37
CA LYS A 140 -0.85 -31.02 9.00
C LYS A 140 0.27 -31.34 8.01
N ASN A 141 0.01 -32.29 7.10
CA ASN A 141 1.01 -33.02 6.30
C ASN A 141 2.07 -32.18 5.56
N ASP A 142 1.74 -30.96 5.12
CA ASP A 142 2.68 -30.14 4.35
C ASP A 142 3.53 -29.20 5.24
N ALA A 143 3.10 -28.94 6.48
CA ALA A 143 3.78 -28.03 7.38
C ALA A 143 5.17 -28.54 7.80
N ARG A 144 5.34 -29.84 8.04
CA ARG A 144 6.64 -30.44 8.42
C ARG A 144 7.69 -30.31 7.33
N ALA A 145 7.30 -30.50 6.07
CA ALA A 145 8.21 -30.36 4.94
C ALA A 145 8.69 -28.92 4.79
N LEU A 146 7.78 -27.95 4.92
CA LEU A 146 8.09 -26.53 4.87
C LEU A 146 9.02 -26.12 6.03
N ILE A 147 8.72 -26.54 7.27
CA ILE A 147 9.54 -26.24 8.45
C ILE A 147 10.95 -26.83 8.32
N ASN A 148 11.07 -28.07 7.86
CA ASN A 148 12.35 -28.70 7.61
C ASN A 148 13.15 -27.97 6.53
N PHE A 149 12.48 -27.49 5.48
CA PHE A 149 13.09 -26.69 4.43
C PHE A 149 13.61 -25.36 4.98
N LEU A 150 12.78 -24.62 5.73
CA LEU A 150 13.14 -23.33 6.33
C LEU A 150 14.28 -23.46 7.35
N ASN A 151 14.22 -24.48 8.22
CA ASN A 151 15.30 -24.78 9.18
C ASN A 151 16.63 -25.07 8.49
N LYS A 152 16.59 -25.68 7.28
CA LYS A 152 17.79 -25.97 6.50
C LYS A 152 18.43 -24.74 5.89
N GLN A 153 17.61 -23.73 5.58
CA GLN A 153 18.07 -22.44 5.00
C GLN A 153 18.61 -21.46 6.05
N GLN A 154 18.03 -21.43 7.24
CA GLN A 154 18.32 -20.42 8.26
C GLN A 154 18.97 -20.98 9.55
N GLY A 155 19.26 -22.28 9.60
CA GLY A 155 19.66 -22.96 10.82
C GLY A 155 18.45 -23.45 11.65
N ALA A 156 18.63 -24.50 12.43
CA ALA A 156 17.54 -25.14 13.18
C ALA A 156 16.95 -24.22 14.24
N ILE A 157 15.87 -23.53 13.90
CA ILE A 157 15.18 -22.54 14.75
C ILE A 157 14.00 -23.19 15.47
N CYS A 158 13.32 -24.15 14.83
CA CYS A 158 12.10 -24.78 15.36
C CYS A 158 12.19 -26.32 15.31
N ASP A 159 11.77 -26.99 16.39
CA ASP A 159 11.53 -28.43 16.39
C ASP A 159 10.12 -28.72 15.85
N PRO A 160 10.00 -29.33 14.66
CA PRO A 160 8.69 -29.61 14.07
C PRO A 160 7.90 -30.68 14.82
N THR A 161 8.50 -31.35 15.80
CA THR A 161 7.87 -32.44 16.58
C THR A 161 7.42 -31.97 17.97
N GLY A 162 8.02 -30.90 18.50
CA GLY A 162 7.79 -30.39 19.87
C GLY A 162 6.95 -29.11 19.94
N SER A 163 6.95 -28.31 18.89
CA SER A 163 6.23 -27.03 18.87
C SER A 163 4.75 -27.22 18.53
N LYS A 164 3.88 -26.56 19.27
CA LYS A 164 2.43 -26.55 19.01
C LYS A 164 2.07 -25.63 17.86
N GLU A 165 2.73 -24.48 17.79
CA GLU A 165 2.53 -23.47 16.76
C GLU A 165 3.88 -22.90 16.31
N ILE A 166 3.98 -22.60 15.05
CA ILE A 166 5.15 -21.96 14.44
C ILE A 166 4.67 -20.72 13.71
N PHE A 167 5.30 -19.61 14.01
CA PHE A 167 4.98 -18.32 13.42
C PHE A 167 6.02 -17.95 12.36
N LEU A 168 5.56 -17.61 11.17
CA LEU A 168 6.37 -17.01 10.13
C LEU A 168 6.02 -15.53 10.03
N GLU A 169 7.00 -14.67 10.24
CA GLU A 169 6.92 -13.25 9.92
C GLU A 169 7.63 -13.03 8.59
N ILE A 170 6.89 -12.53 7.60
CA ILE A 170 7.40 -12.25 6.27
C ILE A 170 7.44 -10.74 6.11
N GLU A 171 8.65 -10.19 6.03
CA GLU A 171 8.90 -8.76 5.82
C GLU A 171 9.40 -8.56 4.38
N PRO A 172 8.79 -7.68 3.56
CA PRO A 172 9.33 -7.35 2.26
C PRO A 172 10.66 -6.59 2.40
N GLU A 173 11.67 -6.97 1.64
CA GLU A 173 12.93 -6.25 1.54
C GLU A 173 12.84 -5.25 0.39
N THR A 174 12.84 -3.95 0.72
CA THR A 174 12.38 -2.85 -0.14
C THR A 174 13.22 -2.59 -1.39
N GLU A 175 14.45 -3.09 -1.49
CA GLU A 175 15.34 -2.75 -2.61
C GLU A 175 15.40 -3.79 -3.74
N LYS A 176 14.90 -5.02 -3.53
CA LYS A 176 15.11 -6.15 -4.49
C LYS A 176 13.89 -7.00 -4.80
N GLY A 177 12.72 -6.69 -4.21
CA GLY A 177 11.56 -7.58 -4.32
C GLY A 177 11.75 -8.92 -3.59
N GLU A 178 12.71 -9.00 -2.70
CA GLU A 178 13.01 -10.14 -1.85
C GLU A 178 12.22 -10.04 -0.54
N PHE A 179 11.99 -11.15 0.14
CA PHE A 179 11.31 -11.21 1.40
C PHE A 179 12.24 -11.74 2.48
N LYS A 180 12.27 -11.07 3.63
CA LYS A 180 12.93 -11.58 4.82
C LYS A 180 11.93 -12.38 5.63
N ILE A 181 12.25 -13.63 5.90
CA ILE A 181 11.40 -14.53 6.67
C ILE A 181 12.04 -14.71 8.06
N LYS A 182 11.30 -14.34 9.10
CA LYS A 182 11.65 -14.69 10.49
C LYS A 182 10.77 -15.85 10.93
N ILE A 183 11.39 -16.82 11.59
CA ILE A 183 10.69 -17.99 12.12
C ILE A 183 10.79 -17.95 13.65
N SER A 184 9.67 -18.11 14.33
CA SER A 184 9.61 -18.27 15.78
C SER A 184 8.68 -19.42 16.15
N CYS A 185 8.90 -20.01 17.32
CA CYS A 185 8.13 -21.15 17.81
C CYS A 185 7.49 -20.78 19.14
N ASP A 186 6.20 -21.13 19.30
CA ASP A 186 5.45 -20.97 20.55
C ASP A 186 5.58 -19.58 21.21
N GLY A 187 5.63 -18.52 20.42
CA GLY A 187 5.54 -17.14 20.88
C GLY A 187 6.77 -16.63 21.66
N LYS A 188 7.96 -17.15 21.38
CA LYS A 188 9.24 -16.62 21.90
C LYS A 188 9.92 -15.72 20.90
#